data_59789d99048e761f8696acb5f6fffead
#
_entry.id   59789d99048e761f8696acb5f6fffead
#
_cell.length_a   1.000
_cell.length_b   1.000
_cell.length_c   1.000
_cell.angle_alpha   90.00
_cell.angle_beta   90.00
_cell.angle_gamma   90.00
#
_symmetry.space_group_name_H-M   'P 1'
#
loop_
_entity.id
_entity.type
_entity.pdbx_description
1 polymer ?
#
loop_
_entity_poly.entity_id
_entity_poly.type
_entity_poly.pdbx_seq_one_letter_code
_entity_poly.pdbx_strand_id
1 'polypeptide(L)'
;MTKSARVLTLLAVLLALLASVGCNKLRARDKLNKGVQAYKNAKYEDAIEDFKDAVQLDPSLVNARLYLATAYMGQYIPGADSPDNNRYAEQAIETFKSVLDQHPPKEQQIHSLKGIASMYFQEKKFPEARQYYQKIADLDPNDPETYYSLAVIDWMQAYQPDQKARLELGLKPTDELKDKKACEQLKQENTQRVQDGIDNLEKALKLRPDYDDAIAYLNLLYRQRAEYECDQPDERKADLKTADDWVDKTMATKKAKAEKAGPTGIVTTESTQ
;
A
#
# COMPACT_ATOMS: atom_id res chain seq x y z
N MET A 1 -3.02 -2.72 64.11
CA MET A 1 -1.92 -2.61 63.12
C MET A 1 -1.35 -1.19 63.25
N THR A 2 -0.09 -1.07 63.54
CA THR A 2 0.60 0.22 63.67
C THR A 2 0.71 0.91 62.31
N LYS A 3 0.77 2.26 62.28
CA LYS A 3 0.90 3.04 61.04
C LYS A 3 2.07 2.55 60.20
N SER A 4 3.18 2.13 60.79
CA SER A 4 4.36 1.57 60.12
C SER A 4 4.10 0.23 59.45
N ALA A 5 3.29 -0.67 60.02
CA ALA A 5 2.94 -1.94 59.39
C ALA A 5 2.09 -1.75 58.15
N ARG A 6 1.17 -0.74 58.15
CA ARG A 6 0.37 -0.39 56.95
C ARG A 6 1.23 0.19 55.83
N VAL A 7 2.22 1.02 56.17
CA VAL A 7 3.14 1.58 55.18
C VAL A 7 4.02 0.49 54.55
N LEU A 8 4.53 -0.45 55.32
CA LEU A 8 5.33 -1.57 54.84
C LEU A 8 4.52 -2.50 53.92
N THR A 9 3.25 -2.80 54.28
CA THR A 9 2.38 -3.61 53.39
C THR A 9 2.04 -2.90 52.11
N LEU A 10 1.79 -1.59 52.12
CA LEU A 10 1.56 -0.80 50.91
C LEU A 10 2.79 -0.76 50.01
N LEU A 11 3.99 -0.61 50.57
CA LEU A 11 5.26 -0.65 49.81
C LEU A 11 5.51 -2.02 49.17
N ALA A 12 5.25 -3.11 49.92
CA ALA A 12 5.41 -4.48 49.41
C ALA A 12 4.42 -4.78 48.24
N VAL A 13 3.16 -4.33 48.36
CA VAL A 13 2.16 -4.46 47.28
C VAL A 13 2.56 -3.63 46.07
N LEU A 14 3.05 -2.41 46.26
CA LEU A 14 3.51 -1.56 45.16
C LEU A 14 4.71 -2.18 44.42
N LEU A 15 5.68 -2.72 45.17
CA LEU A 15 6.83 -3.45 44.58
C LEU A 15 6.41 -4.70 43.81
N ALA A 16 5.45 -5.47 44.31
CA ALA A 16 4.91 -6.64 43.64
C ALA A 16 4.19 -6.26 42.32
N LEU A 17 3.43 -5.17 42.32
CA LEU A 17 2.76 -4.63 41.14
C LEU A 17 3.79 -4.14 40.09
N LEU A 18 4.83 -3.45 40.49
CA LEU A 18 5.91 -3.00 39.58
C LEU A 18 6.69 -4.18 38.98
N ALA A 19 6.95 -5.22 39.76
CA ALA A 19 7.61 -6.43 39.29
C ALA A 19 6.76 -7.19 38.28
N SER A 20 5.44 -7.27 38.47
CA SER A 20 4.52 -7.95 37.52
C SER A 20 4.44 -7.22 36.17
N VAL A 21 4.44 -5.90 36.16
CA VAL A 21 4.46 -5.09 34.93
C VAL A 21 5.77 -5.29 34.14
N GLY A 22 6.91 -5.36 34.84
CA GLY A 22 8.21 -5.61 34.21
C GLY A 22 8.29 -7.01 33.55
N CYS A 23 7.78 -8.03 34.21
CA CYS A 23 7.74 -9.39 33.68
C CYS A 23 6.83 -9.49 32.43
N ASN A 24 5.68 -8.81 32.44
CA ASN A 24 4.77 -8.81 31.28
C ASN A 24 5.39 -8.14 30.06
N LYS A 25 6.09 -7.02 30.23
CA LYS A 25 6.82 -6.37 29.12
C LYS A 25 7.90 -7.27 28.49
N LEU A 26 8.62 -8.02 29.31
CA LEU A 26 9.63 -8.96 28.82
C LEU A 26 8.98 -10.10 28.04
N ARG A 27 7.90 -10.68 28.58
CA ARG A 27 7.13 -11.73 27.91
C ARG A 27 6.50 -11.24 26.60
N ALA A 28 6.00 -10.00 26.57
CA ALA A 28 5.46 -9.39 25.36
C ALA A 28 6.52 -9.32 24.25
N ARG A 29 7.75 -8.92 24.59
CA ARG A 29 8.87 -8.89 23.63
C ARG A 29 9.26 -10.29 23.15
N ASP A 30 9.27 -11.29 24.03
CA ASP A 30 9.53 -12.69 23.64
C ASP A 30 8.47 -13.19 22.65
N LYS A 31 7.18 -12.94 22.95
CA LYS A 31 6.07 -13.26 22.05
C LYS A 31 6.18 -12.52 20.71
N LEU A 32 6.50 -11.23 20.72
CA LEU A 32 6.74 -10.45 19.49
C LEU A 32 7.84 -11.11 18.64
N ASN A 33 8.97 -11.47 19.23
CA ASN A 33 10.08 -12.11 18.53
C ASN A 33 9.68 -13.47 17.92
N LYS A 34 8.92 -14.30 18.67
CA LYS A 34 8.39 -15.57 18.16
C LYS A 34 7.46 -15.36 16.98
N GLY A 35 6.52 -14.41 17.10
CA GLY A 35 5.63 -14.05 16.00
C GLY A 35 6.39 -13.57 14.75
N VAL A 36 7.45 -12.77 14.90
CA VAL A 36 8.30 -12.35 13.78
C VAL A 36 8.99 -13.56 13.12
N GLN A 37 9.46 -14.52 13.88
CA GLN A 37 10.06 -15.76 13.32
C GLN A 37 8.99 -16.61 12.61
N ALA A 38 7.81 -16.77 13.20
CA ALA A 38 6.70 -17.48 12.58
C ALA A 38 6.30 -16.81 11.25
N TYR A 39 6.17 -15.47 11.23
CA TYR A 39 5.86 -14.68 10.03
C TYR A 39 6.89 -14.88 8.91
N LYS A 40 8.20 -14.79 9.24
CA LYS A 40 9.29 -15.03 8.27
C LYS A 40 9.27 -16.45 7.68
N ASN A 41 8.75 -17.41 8.42
CA ASN A 41 8.59 -18.80 7.97
C ASN A 41 7.24 -19.07 7.29
N ALA A 42 6.49 -18.01 6.93
CA ALA A 42 5.14 -18.06 6.34
C ALA A 42 4.09 -18.80 7.20
N LYS A 43 4.34 -18.95 8.52
CA LYS A 43 3.40 -19.49 9.49
C LYS A 43 2.54 -18.35 10.05
N TYR A 44 1.65 -17.83 9.22
CA TYR A 44 0.94 -16.59 9.53
C TYR A 44 -0.04 -16.75 10.69
N GLU A 45 -0.70 -17.91 10.85
CA GLU A 45 -1.61 -18.18 11.97
C GLU A 45 -0.87 -18.18 13.30
N ASP A 46 0.27 -18.88 13.39
CA ASP A 46 1.14 -18.88 14.58
C ASP A 46 1.63 -17.45 14.89
N ALA A 47 1.99 -16.70 13.86
CA ALA A 47 2.44 -15.32 14.01
C ALA A 47 1.32 -14.40 14.58
N ILE A 48 0.09 -14.54 14.08
CA ILE A 48 -1.07 -13.80 14.57
C ILE A 48 -1.34 -14.11 16.04
N GLU A 49 -1.26 -15.38 16.46
CA GLU A 49 -1.45 -15.77 17.86
C GLU A 49 -0.38 -15.14 18.75
N ASP A 50 0.89 -15.27 18.40
CA ASP A 50 2.00 -14.72 19.18
C ASP A 50 1.96 -13.19 19.23
N PHE A 51 1.56 -12.49 18.14
CA PHE A 51 1.37 -11.04 18.15
C PHE A 51 0.18 -10.61 19.00
N LYS A 52 -0.93 -11.36 19.01
CA LYS A 52 -2.07 -11.11 19.91
C LYS A 52 -1.65 -11.24 21.38
N ASP A 53 -0.91 -12.29 21.71
CA ASP A 53 -0.37 -12.47 23.05
C ASP A 53 0.54 -11.31 23.45
N ALA A 54 1.41 -10.86 22.54
CA ALA A 54 2.29 -9.72 22.79
C ALA A 54 1.51 -8.44 23.08
N VAL A 55 0.47 -8.14 22.30
CA VAL A 55 -0.41 -6.98 22.48
C VAL A 55 -1.19 -7.06 23.80
N GLN A 56 -1.63 -8.26 24.19
CA GLN A 56 -2.35 -8.47 25.45
C GLN A 56 -1.42 -8.28 26.66
N LEU A 57 -0.19 -8.77 26.58
CA LEU A 57 0.81 -8.67 27.66
C LEU A 57 1.33 -7.23 27.84
N ASP A 58 1.52 -6.49 26.75
CA ASP A 58 1.91 -5.08 26.77
C ASP A 58 1.15 -4.29 25.70
N PRO A 59 -0.02 -3.72 26.05
CA PRO A 59 -0.79 -2.88 25.15
C PRO A 59 -0.07 -1.62 24.65
N SER A 60 1.00 -1.21 25.28
CA SER A 60 1.82 -0.06 24.85
C SER A 60 2.89 -0.42 23.79
N LEU A 61 3.06 -1.72 23.50
CA LEU A 61 4.06 -2.19 22.52
C LEU A 61 3.53 -2.02 21.09
N VAL A 62 3.64 -0.80 20.56
CA VAL A 62 3.12 -0.40 19.24
C VAL A 62 3.58 -1.36 18.13
N ASN A 63 4.83 -1.79 18.15
CA ASN A 63 5.36 -2.71 17.14
C ASN A 63 4.61 -4.04 17.10
N ALA A 64 4.13 -4.55 18.26
CA ALA A 64 3.34 -5.79 18.25
C ALA A 64 2.02 -5.63 17.48
N ARG A 65 1.36 -4.46 17.60
CA ARG A 65 0.16 -4.16 16.80
C ARG A 65 0.48 -3.98 15.32
N LEU A 66 1.57 -3.31 14.98
CA LEU A 66 1.99 -3.16 13.58
C LEU A 66 2.22 -4.52 12.92
N TYR A 67 2.95 -5.41 13.59
CA TYR A 67 3.17 -6.76 13.08
C TYR A 67 1.88 -7.59 13.02
N LEU A 68 0.99 -7.45 14.02
CA LEU A 68 -0.32 -8.10 14.00
C LEU A 68 -1.15 -7.66 12.80
N ALA A 69 -1.24 -6.36 12.55
CA ALA A 69 -1.95 -5.81 11.39
C ALA A 69 -1.34 -6.29 10.07
N THR A 70 -0.01 -6.32 9.99
CA THR A 70 0.73 -6.83 8.81
C THR A 70 0.48 -8.33 8.61
N ALA A 71 0.38 -9.12 9.68
CA ALA A 71 0.09 -10.54 9.58
C ALA A 71 -1.34 -10.80 9.10
N TYR A 72 -2.32 -10.04 9.56
CA TYR A 72 -3.68 -10.10 9.00
C TYR A 72 -3.72 -9.70 7.52
N MET A 73 -3.03 -8.62 7.15
CA MET A 73 -2.93 -8.21 5.75
C MET A 73 -2.29 -9.29 4.87
N GLY A 74 -1.31 -10.03 5.40
CA GLY A 74 -0.67 -11.16 4.71
C GLY A 74 -1.57 -12.37 4.48
N GLN A 75 -2.64 -12.51 5.26
CA GLN A 75 -3.64 -13.58 5.08
C GLN A 75 -4.76 -13.20 4.10
N TYR A 76 -4.91 -11.91 3.81
CA TYR A 76 -5.92 -11.45 2.87
C TYR A 76 -5.56 -11.82 1.43
N ILE A 77 -6.51 -12.44 0.73
CA ILE A 77 -6.38 -12.83 -0.69
C ILE A 77 -7.27 -11.89 -1.51
N PRO A 78 -6.68 -10.99 -2.32
CA PRO A 78 -7.45 -10.05 -3.14
C PRO A 78 -8.44 -10.76 -4.07
N GLY A 79 -9.71 -10.34 -4.04
CA GLY A 79 -10.76 -10.88 -4.88
C GLY A 79 -11.39 -12.20 -4.40
N ALA A 80 -10.90 -12.81 -3.33
CA ALA A 80 -11.59 -13.94 -2.71
C ALA A 80 -12.76 -13.44 -1.85
N ASP A 81 -13.96 -13.93 -2.15
CA ASP A 81 -15.17 -13.58 -1.39
C ASP A 81 -15.51 -14.71 -0.40
N SER A 82 -14.90 -14.63 0.79
CA SER A 82 -15.23 -15.53 1.90
C SER A 82 -15.30 -14.74 3.21
N PRO A 83 -16.13 -15.17 4.19
CA PRO A 83 -16.23 -14.50 5.49
C PRO A 83 -14.87 -14.38 6.20
N ASP A 84 -14.02 -15.40 6.11
CA ASP A 84 -12.70 -15.39 6.73
C ASP A 84 -11.77 -14.38 6.07
N ASN A 85 -11.78 -14.31 4.74
CA ASN A 85 -10.97 -13.35 3.99
C ASN A 85 -11.38 -11.90 4.30
N ASN A 86 -12.68 -11.64 4.31
CA ASN A 86 -13.22 -10.31 4.65
C ASN A 86 -12.85 -9.92 6.09
N ARG A 87 -12.90 -10.88 7.03
CA ARG A 87 -12.47 -10.67 8.42
C ARG A 87 -10.98 -10.31 8.52
N TYR A 88 -10.10 -10.90 7.72
CA TYR A 88 -8.69 -10.53 7.70
C TYR A 88 -8.48 -9.09 7.24
N ALA A 89 -9.21 -8.64 6.22
CA ALA A 89 -9.15 -7.25 5.76
C ALA A 89 -9.60 -6.27 6.86
N GLU A 90 -10.74 -6.54 7.49
CA GLU A 90 -11.27 -5.73 8.60
C GLU A 90 -10.29 -5.68 9.78
N GLN A 91 -9.79 -6.84 10.22
CA GLN A 91 -8.85 -6.92 11.34
C GLN A 91 -7.53 -6.19 11.05
N ALA A 92 -7.03 -6.26 9.82
CA ALA A 92 -5.84 -5.51 9.43
C ALA A 92 -6.08 -3.99 9.55
N ILE A 93 -7.17 -3.49 8.94
CA ILE A 93 -7.52 -2.07 8.96
C ILE A 93 -7.77 -1.57 10.38
N GLU A 94 -8.55 -2.28 11.19
CA GLU A 94 -8.86 -1.90 12.57
C GLU A 94 -7.58 -1.89 13.45
N THR A 95 -6.72 -2.89 13.27
CA THR A 95 -5.48 -2.98 14.03
C THR A 95 -4.53 -1.83 13.67
N PHE A 96 -4.37 -1.48 12.38
CA PHE A 96 -3.61 -0.30 11.97
C PHE A 96 -4.22 1.01 12.50
N LYS A 97 -5.55 1.16 12.49
CA LYS A 97 -6.23 2.32 13.09
C LYS A 97 -5.94 2.42 14.58
N SER A 98 -5.96 1.30 15.31
CA SER A 98 -5.64 1.29 16.74
C SER A 98 -4.19 1.68 17.04
N VAL A 99 -3.28 1.54 16.08
CA VAL A 99 -1.92 2.10 16.18
C VAL A 99 -1.96 3.62 16.07
N LEU A 100 -2.69 4.16 15.09
CA LEU A 100 -2.81 5.62 14.90
C LEU A 100 -3.42 6.32 16.12
N ASP A 101 -4.37 5.68 16.80
CA ASP A 101 -5.03 6.21 18.03
C ASP A 101 -4.05 6.39 19.20
N GLN A 102 -2.89 5.73 19.16
CA GLN A 102 -1.83 5.89 20.16
C GLN A 102 -0.89 7.07 19.86
N HIS A 103 -1.15 7.84 18.81
CA HIS A 103 -0.29 8.93 18.35
C HIS A 103 1.19 8.54 18.26
N PRO A 104 1.52 7.49 17.51
CA PRO A 104 2.88 6.97 17.43
C PRO A 104 3.80 7.94 16.69
N PRO A 105 5.14 7.76 16.74
CA PRO A 105 6.09 8.50 15.91
C PRO A 105 5.73 8.45 14.42
N LYS A 106 6.15 9.48 13.67
CA LYS A 106 5.82 9.69 12.24
C LYS A 106 6.03 8.43 11.37
N GLU A 107 7.12 7.71 11.57
CA GLU A 107 7.44 6.49 10.82
C GLU A 107 6.34 5.41 10.99
N GLN A 108 5.90 5.18 12.22
CA GLN A 108 4.83 4.21 12.53
C GLN A 108 3.46 4.72 12.07
N GLN A 109 3.23 6.05 12.08
CA GLN A 109 2.02 6.63 11.48
C GLN A 109 1.98 6.34 9.98
N ILE A 110 3.05 6.63 9.24
CA ILE A 110 3.16 6.38 7.80
C ILE A 110 2.98 4.89 7.50
N HIS A 111 3.63 3.99 8.26
CA HIS A 111 3.46 2.55 8.10
C HIS A 111 1.99 2.14 8.23
N SER A 112 1.31 2.60 9.27
CA SER A 112 -0.11 2.28 9.50
C SER A 112 -1.01 2.83 8.39
N LEU A 113 -0.78 4.08 7.96
CA LEU A 113 -1.52 4.70 6.87
C LEU A 113 -1.30 3.95 5.55
N LYS A 114 -0.05 3.54 5.24
CA LYS A 114 0.26 2.72 4.06
C LYS A 114 -0.45 1.36 4.11
N GLY A 115 -0.46 0.71 5.27
CA GLY A 115 -1.19 -0.55 5.47
C GLY A 115 -2.69 -0.42 5.21
N ILE A 116 -3.33 0.60 5.79
CA ILE A 116 -4.76 0.88 5.58
C ILE A 116 -5.06 1.22 4.11
N ALA A 117 -4.25 2.11 3.51
CA ALA A 117 -4.41 2.50 2.11
C ALA A 117 -4.29 1.29 1.16
N SER A 118 -3.30 0.43 1.40
CA SER A 118 -3.09 -0.80 0.64
C SER A 118 -4.27 -1.76 0.77
N MET A 119 -4.81 -1.95 1.97
CA MET A 119 -5.99 -2.80 2.17
C MET A 119 -7.19 -2.28 1.40
N TYR A 120 -7.54 -0.99 1.53
CA TYR A 120 -8.63 -0.39 0.77
C TYR A 120 -8.40 -0.48 -0.75
N PHE A 121 -7.16 -0.32 -1.21
CA PHE A 121 -6.83 -0.48 -2.63
C PHE A 121 -7.08 -1.91 -3.11
N GLN A 122 -6.66 -2.92 -2.35
CA GLN A 122 -6.87 -4.33 -2.68
C GLN A 122 -8.34 -4.72 -2.66
N GLU A 123 -9.14 -4.12 -1.79
CA GLU A 123 -10.61 -4.24 -1.76
C GLU A 123 -11.31 -3.43 -2.86
N LYS A 124 -10.57 -2.72 -3.73
CA LYS A 124 -11.08 -1.79 -4.76
C LYS A 124 -11.92 -0.63 -4.20
N LYS A 125 -11.76 -0.32 -2.93
CA LYS A 125 -12.33 0.86 -2.26
C LYS A 125 -11.42 2.07 -2.51
N PHE A 126 -11.38 2.50 -3.78
CA PHE A 126 -10.42 3.51 -4.24
C PHE A 126 -10.59 4.89 -3.57
N PRO A 127 -11.82 5.39 -3.30
CA PRO A 127 -12.00 6.65 -2.59
C PRO A 127 -11.36 6.64 -1.20
N GLU A 128 -11.54 5.55 -0.46
CA GLU A 128 -10.95 5.36 0.88
C GLU A 128 -9.42 5.23 0.78
N ALA A 129 -8.91 4.43 -0.14
CA ALA A 129 -7.48 4.29 -0.37
C ALA A 129 -6.83 5.65 -0.65
N ARG A 130 -7.45 6.47 -1.54
CA ARG A 130 -6.98 7.81 -1.88
C ARG A 130 -6.87 8.72 -0.66
N GLN A 131 -7.88 8.70 0.22
CA GLN A 131 -7.87 9.52 1.45
C GLN A 131 -6.68 9.19 2.34
N TYR A 132 -6.32 7.91 2.47
CA TYR A 132 -5.19 7.50 3.29
C TYR A 132 -3.85 7.82 2.62
N TYR A 133 -3.71 7.64 1.31
CA TYR A 133 -2.52 8.08 0.59
C TYR A 133 -2.33 9.60 0.64
N GLN A 134 -3.42 10.39 0.60
CA GLN A 134 -3.31 11.84 0.78
C GLN A 134 -2.76 12.21 2.16
N LYS A 135 -3.22 11.55 3.24
CA LYS A 135 -2.66 11.73 4.58
C LYS A 135 -1.16 11.41 4.64
N ILE A 136 -0.71 10.41 3.88
CA ILE A 136 0.72 10.11 3.78
C ILE A 136 1.46 11.23 3.05
N ALA A 137 0.93 11.74 1.93
CA ALA A 137 1.51 12.85 1.19
C ALA A 137 1.65 14.13 2.04
N ASP A 138 0.68 14.37 2.93
CA ASP A 138 0.70 15.51 3.86
C ASP A 138 1.78 15.33 4.94
N LEU A 139 2.00 14.10 5.41
CA LEU A 139 3.04 13.78 6.39
C LEU A 139 4.43 13.69 5.77
N ASP A 140 4.54 13.11 4.59
CA ASP A 140 5.79 12.91 3.87
C ASP A 140 5.68 13.31 2.40
N PRO A 141 5.81 14.61 2.08
CA PRO A 141 5.69 15.12 0.73
C PRO A 141 6.83 14.70 -0.21
N ASN A 142 7.84 13.99 0.31
CA ASN A 142 9.00 13.54 -0.46
C ASN A 142 8.98 12.01 -0.73
N ASP A 143 7.90 11.32 -0.41
CA ASP A 143 7.74 9.89 -0.74
C ASP A 143 7.21 9.69 -2.17
N PRO A 144 8.04 9.30 -3.15
CA PRO A 144 7.60 9.10 -4.53
C PRO A 144 6.58 7.97 -4.69
N GLU A 145 6.59 6.99 -3.79
CA GLU A 145 5.67 5.85 -3.83
C GLU A 145 4.24 6.26 -3.51
N THR A 146 4.07 7.25 -2.66
CA THR A 146 2.75 7.81 -2.35
C THR A 146 2.11 8.45 -3.58
N TYR A 147 2.86 9.26 -4.34
CA TYR A 147 2.34 9.88 -5.57
C TYR A 147 2.10 8.85 -6.67
N TYR A 148 2.97 7.88 -6.82
CA TYR A 148 2.74 6.74 -7.70
C TYR A 148 1.42 6.01 -7.35
N SER A 149 1.19 5.72 -6.08
CA SER A 149 -0.02 5.03 -5.63
C SER A 149 -1.30 5.84 -5.88
N LEU A 150 -1.25 7.17 -5.67
CA LEU A 150 -2.35 8.08 -6.01
C LEU A 150 -2.66 8.03 -7.51
N ALA A 151 -1.64 8.08 -8.36
CA ALA A 151 -1.81 8.01 -9.80
C ALA A 151 -2.34 6.67 -10.29
N VAL A 152 -1.92 5.56 -9.68
CA VAL A 152 -2.46 4.22 -9.98
C VAL A 152 -3.96 4.16 -9.66
N ILE A 153 -4.40 4.78 -8.55
CA ILE A 153 -5.82 4.89 -8.20
C ILE A 153 -6.55 5.73 -9.26
N ASP A 154 -5.97 6.85 -9.68
CA ASP A 154 -6.56 7.72 -10.70
C ASP A 154 -6.74 6.98 -12.03
N TRP A 155 -5.71 6.25 -12.46
CA TRP A 155 -5.78 5.40 -13.64
C TRP A 155 -6.85 4.30 -13.52
N MET A 156 -6.89 3.56 -12.42
CA MET A 156 -7.88 2.49 -12.20
C MET A 156 -9.32 3.01 -12.25
N GLN A 157 -9.57 4.17 -11.66
CA GLN A 157 -10.89 4.79 -11.62
C GLN A 157 -11.31 5.39 -12.98
N ALA A 158 -10.36 5.74 -13.85
CA ALA A 158 -10.64 6.17 -15.22
C ALA A 158 -10.80 4.98 -16.17
N TYR A 159 -9.96 3.95 -15.99
CA TYR A 159 -9.92 2.76 -16.85
C TYR A 159 -11.17 1.87 -16.71
N GLN A 160 -11.69 1.67 -15.51
CA GLN A 160 -12.83 0.78 -15.29
C GLN A 160 -14.11 1.24 -16.00
N PRO A 161 -14.55 2.51 -15.93
CA PRO A 161 -15.70 3.01 -16.69
C PRO A 161 -15.47 2.92 -18.20
N ASP A 162 -14.25 3.20 -18.68
CA ASP A 162 -13.91 3.07 -20.10
C ASP A 162 -14.07 1.62 -20.58
N GLN A 163 -13.52 0.64 -19.86
CA GLN A 163 -13.67 -0.78 -20.24
C GLN A 163 -15.15 -1.22 -20.20
N LYS A 164 -15.93 -0.74 -19.25
CA LYS A 164 -17.36 -1.01 -19.19
C LYS A 164 -18.10 -0.45 -20.41
N ALA A 165 -17.85 0.81 -20.77
CA ALA A 165 -18.44 1.44 -21.96
C ALA A 165 -18.06 0.68 -23.25
N ARG A 166 -16.80 0.25 -23.40
CA ARG A 166 -16.34 -0.56 -24.53
C ARG A 166 -17.09 -1.90 -24.60
N LEU A 167 -17.23 -2.59 -23.48
CA LEU A 167 -17.97 -3.85 -23.42
C LEU A 167 -19.44 -3.67 -23.83
N GLU A 168 -20.10 -2.63 -23.37
CA GLU A 168 -21.48 -2.32 -23.70
C GLU A 168 -21.67 -1.99 -25.22
N LEU A 169 -20.64 -1.41 -25.84
CA LEU A 169 -20.60 -1.11 -27.27
C LEU A 169 -20.08 -2.27 -28.12
N GLY A 170 -19.70 -3.40 -27.55
CA GLY A 170 -19.14 -4.53 -28.27
C GLY A 170 -17.74 -4.28 -28.84
N LEU A 171 -17.00 -3.32 -28.30
CA LEU A 171 -15.64 -2.94 -28.72
C LEU A 171 -14.58 -3.80 -28.01
N LYS A 172 -13.47 -4.04 -28.69
CA LYS A 172 -12.26 -4.61 -28.06
C LYS A 172 -11.52 -3.51 -27.26
N PRO A 173 -10.68 -3.89 -26.30
CA PRO A 173 -9.90 -2.92 -25.52
C PRO A 173 -8.99 -1.98 -26.36
N THR A 174 -8.60 -2.40 -27.56
CA THR A 174 -7.73 -1.65 -28.48
C THR A 174 -8.48 -0.87 -29.56
N ASP A 175 -9.80 -1.07 -29.68
CA ASP A 175 -10.60 -0.38 -30.67
C ASP A 175 -10.76 1.09 -30.27
N GLU A 176 -10.85 2.00 -31.23
CA GLU A 176 -11.12 3.41 -30.97
C GLU A 176 -12.57 3.60 -30.50
N LEU A 177 -12.77 4.38 -29.44
CA LEU A 177 -14.10 4.74 -28.94
C LEU A 177 -14.72 5.82 -29.82
N LYS A 178 -15.45 5.41 -30.87
CA LYS A 178 -16.08 6.31 -31.85
C LYS A 178 -17.48 6.78 -31.45
N ASP A 179 -18.09 6.16 -30.45
CA ASP A 179 -19.38 6.61 -29.94
C ASP A 179 -19.22 7.93 -29.21
N LYS A 180 -19.71 9.00 -29.85
CA LYS A 180 -19.55 10.36 -29.34
C LYS A 180 -20.16 10.57 -27.97
N LYS A 181 -21.32 9.97 -27.71
CA LYS A 181 -22.02 10.11 -26.40
C LYS A 181 -21.20 9.45 -25.29
N ALA A 182 -20.72 8.24 -25.51
CA ALA A 182 -19.89 7.54 -24.54
C ALA A 182 -18.57 8.26 -24.30
N CYS A 183 -17.93 8.74 -25.38
CA CYS A 183 -16.69 9.51 -25.28
C CYS A 183 -16.87 10.78 -24.45
N GLU A 184 -17.87 11.62 -24.75
CA GLU A 184 -18.15 12.87 -24.02
C GLU A 184 -18.49 12.61 -22.55
N GLN A 185 -19.23 11.54 -22.26
CA GLN A 185 -19.52 11.17 -20.88
C GLN A 185 -18.25 10.80 -20.13
N LEU A 186 -17.40 9.92 -20.69
CA LEU A 186 -16.13 9.53 -20.09
C LEU A 186 -15.17 10.71 -19.93
N LYS A 187 -15.11 11.60 -20.93
CA LYS A 187 -14.36 12.85 -20.85
C LYS A 187 -14.79 13.70 -19.68
N GLN A 188 -16.08 13.95 -19.54
CA GLN A 188 -16.64 14.76 -18.45
C GLN A 188 -16.32 14.16 -17.06
N GLU A 189 -16.40 12.84 -16.94
CA GLU A 189 -16.19 12.14 -15.66
C GLU A 189 -14.71 11.99 -15.26
N ASN A 190 -13.80 11.91 -16.25
CA ASN A 190 -12.45 11.40 -15.99
C ASN A 190 -11.30 12.34 -16.38
N THR A 191 -11.54 13.42 -17.14
CA THR A 191 -10.44 14.31 -17.61
C THR A 191 -9.58 14.81 -16.45
N GLN A 192 -10.21 15.35 -15.40
CA GLN A 192 -9.47 15.87 -14.25
C GLN A 192 -8.71 14.75 -13.51
N ARG A 193 -9.33 13.59 -13.37
CA ARG A 193 -8.69 12.43 -12.72
C ARG A 193 -7.45 11.95 -13.47
N VAL A 194 -7.53 11.87 -14.80
CA VAL A 194 -6.38 11.48 -15.63
C VAL A 194 -5.26 12.53 -15.52
N GLN A 195 -5.63 13.83 -15.51
CA GLN A 195 -4.64 14.90 -15.32
C GLN A 195 -4.00 14.83 -13.93
N ASP A 196 -4.77 14.64 -12.86
CA ASP A 196 -4.25 14.47 -11.49
C ASP A 196 -3.27 13.27 -11.42
N GLY A 197 -3.59 12.19 -12.11
CA GLY A 197 -2.71 11.02 -12.20
C GLY A 197 -1.39 11.33 -12.91
N ILE A 198 -1.42 12.06 -14.01
CA ILE A 198 -0.22 12.51 -14.73
C ILE A 198 0.63 13.41 -13.81
N ASP A 199 0.03 14.41 -13.17
CA ASP A 199 0.72 15.34 -12.27
C ASP A 199 1.37 14.61 -11.09
N ASN A 200 0.68 13.62 -10.52
CA ASN A 200 1.21 12.78 -9.45
C ASN A 200 2.41 11.93 -9.92
N LEU A 201 2.37 11.33 -11.12
CA LEU A 201 3.51 10.58 -11.66
C LEU A 201 4.69 11.49 -11.98
N GLU A 202 4.47 12.67 -12.53
CA GLU A 202 5.53 13.66 -12.76
C GLU A 202 6.18 14.08 -11.44
N LYS A 203 5.39 14.24 -10.38
CA LYS A 203 5.91 14.52 -9.04
C LYS A 203 6.73 13.35 -8.50
N ALA A 204 6.26 12.11 -8.66
CA ALA A 204 7.02 10.91 -8.31
C ALA A 204 8.36 10.86 -9.03
N LEU A 205 8.39 11.20 -10.34
CA LEU A 205 9.62 11.21 -11.14
C LEU A 205 10.56 12.36 -10.81
N LYS A 206 10.05 13.53 -10.37
CA LYS A 206 10.92 14.60 -9.82
C LYS A 206 11.64 14.14 -8.56
N LEU A 207 10.99 13.31 -7.73
CA LEU A 207 11.57 12.76 -6.51
C LEU A 207 12.48 11.54 -6.78
N ARG A 208 12.13 10.71 -7.75
CA ARG A 208 12.87 9.51 -8.16
C ARG A 208 12.89 9.40 -9.70
N PRO A 209 13.89 9.98 -10.39
CA PRO A 209 13.92 10.04 -11.85
C PRO A 209 13.96 8.70 -12.58
N ASP A 210 14.45 7.66 -11.91
CA ASP A 210 14.56 6.30 -12.44
C ASP A 210 13.44 5.36 -11.96
N TYR A 211 12.30 5.91 -11.51
CA TYR A 211 11.16 5.13 -11.07
C TYR A 211 10.42 4.54 -12.28
N ASP A 212 10.86 3.37 -12.74
CA ASP A 212 10.37 2.70 -13.96
C ASP A 212 8.88 2.39 -13.96
N ASP A 213 8.28 2.04 -12.79
CA ASP A 213 6.84 1.84 -12.70
C ASP A 213 6.06 3.16 -12.92
N ALA A 214 6.54 4.28 -12.36
CA ALA A 214 5.93 5.58 -12.60
C ALA A 214 6.05 6.01 -14.07
N ILE A 215 7.20 5.74 -14.71
CA ILE A 215 7.40 5.97 -16.14
C ILE A 215 6.41 5.13 -16.97
N ALA A 216 6.23 3.85 -16.60
CA ALA A 216 5.31 2.95 -17.30
C ALA A 216 3.84 3.41 -17.16
N TYR A 217 3.43 3.90 -15.99
CA TYR A 217 2.06 4.37 -15.80
C TYR A 217 1.75 5.70 -16.52
N LEU A 218 2.74 6.55 -16.80
CA LEU A 218 2.55 7.72 -17.66
C LEU A 218 2.08 7.32 -19.06
N ASN A 219 2.67 6.28 -19.66
CA ASN A 219 2.16 5.73 -20.92
C ASN A 219 0.66 5.40 -20.83
N LEU A 220 0.24 4.72 -19.75
CA LEU A 220 -1.16 4.31 -19.60
C LEU A 220 -2.10 5.52 -19.45
N LEU A 221 -1.71 6.53 -18.67
CA LEU A 221 -2.52 7.73 -18.48
C LEU A 221 -2.60 8.61 -19.74
N TYR A 222 -1.52 8.74 -20.52
CA TYR A 222 -1.58 9.46 -21.80
C TYR A 222 -2.44 8.70 -22.82
N ARG A 223 -2.41 7.38 -22.87
CA ARG A 223 -3.35 6.59 -23.69
C ARG A 223 -4.78 6.80 -23.21
N GLN A 224 -5.02 6.80 -21.91
CA GLN A 224 -6.36 7.06 -21.37
C GLN A 224 -6.85 8.46 -21.69
N ARG A 225 -5.97 9.48 -21.69
CA ARG A 225 -6.32 10.84 -22.09
C ARG A 225 -6.68 10.91 -23.58
N ALA A 226 -5.92 10.23 -24.43
CA ALA A 226 -6.20 10.14 -25.85
C ALA A 226 -7.60 9.56 -26.17
N GLU A 227 -8.13 8.67 -25.31
CA GLU A 227 -9.50 8.13 -25.49
C GLU A 227 -10.59 9.17 -25.22
N TYR A 228 -10.26 10.25 -24.52
CA TYR A 228 -11.20 11.34 -24.19
C TYR A 228 -11.09 12.55 -25.14
N GLU A 229 -10.23 12.47 -26.17
CA GLU A 229 -10.10 13.50 -27.20
C GLU A 229 -11.17 13.30 -28.32
N CYS A 230 -12.45 13.39 -27.91
CA CYS A 230 -13.59 13.21 -28.79
C CYS A 230 -13.58 14.25 -29.90
N ASP A 231 -13.62 13.82 -31.17
CA ASP A 231 -13.56 14.69 -32.35
C ASP A 231 -12.27 15.57 -32.43
N GLN A 232 -11.20 15.25 -31.72
CA GLN A 232 -9.92 15.96 -31.69
C GLN A 232 -8.76 15.07 -32.13
N PRO A 233 -8.66 14.70 -33.42
CA PRO A 233 -7.70 13.69 -33.87
C PRO A 233 -6.23 14.10 -33.71
N ASP A 234 -5.94 15.41 -33.76
CA ASP A 234 -4.56 15.88 -33.61
C ASP A 234 -4.10 15.81 -32.15
N GLU A 235 -4.94 16.17 -31.20
CA GLU A 235 -4.69 16.03 -29.76
C GLU A 235 -4.55 14.56 -29.37
N ARG A 236 -5.47 13.72 -29.86
CA ARG A 236 -5.40 12.26 -29.66
C ARG A 236 -4.07 11.68 -30.18
N LYS A 237 -3.65 12.10 -31.36
CA LYS A 237 -2.39 11.65 -31.95
C LYS A 237 -1.18 12.13 -31.15
N ALA A 238 -1.21 13.38 -30.64
CA ALA A 238 -0.16 13.93 -29.80
C ALA A 238 -0.02 13.13 -28.49
N ASP A 239 -1.13 12.80 -27.85
CA ASP A 239 -1.13 12.00 -26.62
C ASP A 239 -0.65 10.57 -26.85
N LEU A 240 -1.09 9.93 -27.92
CA LEU A 240 -0.59 8.59 -28.28
C LEU A 240 0.92 8.60 -28.55
N LYS A 241 1.41 9.64 -29.25
CA LYS A 241 2.86 9.80 -29.44
C LYS A 241 3.59 9.96 -28.11
N THR A 242 3.08 10.79 -27.23
CA THR A 242 3.65 10.99 -25.88
C THR A 242 3.65 9.69 -25.10
N ALA A 243 2.59 8.89 -25.19
CA ALA A 243 2.52 7.58 -24.58
C ALA A 243 3.62 6.64 -25.09
N ASP A 244 3.86 6.64 -26.40
CA ASP A 244 4.93 5.82 -27.01
C ASP A 244 6.33 6.29 -26.56
N ASP A 245 6.57 7.60 -26.50
CA ASP A 245 7.81 8.17 -25.96
C ASP A 245 8.06 7.70 -24.49
N TRP A 246 7.01 7.54 -23.67
CA TRP A 246 7.11 6.99 -22.32
C TRP A 246 7.38 5.48 -22.30
N VAL A 247 6.89 4.69 -23.28
CA VAL A 247 7.28 3.28 -23.43
C VAL A 247 8.78 3.16 -23.70
N ASP A 248 9.31 3.94 -24.63
CA ASP A 248 10.74 3.93 -24.96
C ASP A 248 11.59 4.29 -23.75
N LYS A 249 11.17 5.30 -22.98
CA LYS A 249 11.85 5.68 -21.73
C LYS A 249 11.79 4.57 -20.68
N THR A 250 10.67 3.86 -20.55
CA THR A 250 10.56 2.70 -19.64
C THR A 250 11.58 1.62 -20.02
N MET A 251 11.65 1.28 -21.30
CA MET A 251 12.59 0.26 -21.81
C MET A 251 14.04 0.67 -21.58
N ALA A 252 14.39 1.93 -21.86
CA ALA A 252 15.73 2.46 -21.64
C ALA A 252 16.11 2.44 -20.15
N THR A 253 15.16 2.83 -19.26
CA THR A 253 15.41 2.85 -17.80
C THR A 253 15.62 1.44 -17.26
N LYS A 254 14.79 0.48 -17.65
CA LYS A 254 14.93 -0.94 -17.26
C LYS A 254 16.23 -1.54 -17.75
N LYS A 255 16.63 -1.24 -18.99
CA LYS A 255 17.92 -1.67 -19.56
C LYS A 255 19.10 -1.11 -18.75
N ALA A 256 19.11 0.19 -18.48
CA ALA A 256 20.15 0.84 -17.70
C ALA A 256 20.25 0.28 -16.25
N LYS A 257 19.13 -0.04 -15.62
CA LYS A 257 19.11 -0.72 -14.32
C LYS A 257 19.68 -2.13 -14.38
N ALA A 258 19.33 -2.89 -15.39
CA ALA A 258 19.85 -4.25 -15.59
C ALA A 258 21.37 -4.24 -15.84
N GLU A 259 21.87 -3.30 -16.66
CA GLU A 259 23.31 -3.13 -16.90
C GLU A 259 24.08 -2.75 -15.62
N LYS A 260 23.52 -1.89 -14.77
CA LYS A 260 24.11 -1.54 -13.47
C LYS A 260 24.10 -2.69 -12.47
N ALA A 261 23.11 -3.55 -12.51
CA ALA A 261 22.99 -4.71 -11.61
C ALA A 261 24.05 -5.81 -11.93
N GLY A 262 24.64 -5.77 -13.13
CA GLY A 262 25.57 -6.80 -13.59
C GLY A 262 24.90 -8.13 -13.94
N PRO A 263 25.61 -9.08 -14.53
CA PRO A 263 25.04 -10.41 -14.78
C PRO A 263 24.73 -11.07 -13.43
N THR A 264 23.46 -11.45 -13.22
CA THR A 264 23.08 -12.33 -12.11
C THR A 264 23.77 -13.67 -12.33
N GLY A 265 24.97 -13.81 -11.74
CA GLY A 265 25.73 -15.04 -11.80
C GLY A 265 24.93 -16.17 -11.17
N ILE A 266 24.50 -17.13 -11.98
CA ILE A 266 24.21 -18.47 -11.52
C ILE A 266 25.54 -18.97 -10.93
N VAL A 267 25.67 -18.97 -9.61
CA VAL A 267 26.78 -19.66 -8.94
C VAL A 267 26.50 -21.15 -9.12
N THR A 268 27.02 -21.73 -10.21
CA THR A 268 27.21 -23.16 -10.29
C THR A 268 28.27 -23.52 -9.26
N THR A 269 27.84 -24.04 -8.11
CA THR A 269 28.72 -24.76 -7.20
C THR A 269 29.29 -25.97 -7.96
N GLU A 270 30.46 -25.80 -8.58
CA GLU A 270 31.29 -26.95 -8.95
C GLU A 270 31.64 -27.70 -7.68
N SER A 271 31.07 -28.89 -7.55
CA SER A 271 31.47 -29.91 -6.60
C SER A 271 32.89 -30.34 -6.96
N THR A 272 33.87 -29.87 -6.21
CA THR A 272 35.21 -30.49 -6.19
C THR A 272 35.12 -31.79 -5.42
N GLN A 273 35.49 -32.85 -6.12
CA GLN A 273 35.70 -34.20 -5.62
C GLN A 273 36.80 -34.27 -4.53
#